data_31455e8e949807a02d499666b2c39616
#
_entry.id   31455e8e949807a02d499666b2c39616
#
_cell.length_a   1.000
_cell.length_b   1.000
_cell.length_c   1.000
_cell.angle_alpha   90.00
_cell.angle_beta   90.00
_cell.angle_gamma   90.00
#
_symmetry.space_group_name_H-M   'P 1'
#
loop_
_entity.id
_entity.type
_entity.pdbx_description
1 polymer ?
#
loop_
_entity_poly.entity_id
_entity_poly.type
_entity_poly.pdbx_seq_one_letter_code
_entity_poly.pdbx_strand_id
1 'polypeptide(L)'
;MRTVRMSVLLASLVAGAAAGLVATAVGSFAQAPARAGVSFGVRLMGTPGPKLDTARTAASDGLARFSPAILTLGYKKYGFASADELRNATVGAPIRVASVSLPTLAAFSRGKSARSLIKSSDGLIVPVLVGGAARCAIFLKPAGWGYSAVGIGQPATTKLIVKALSDVAAANQVTTASLYLVKVPGLFLTFVARQNGPQTLLTLVSRKTAFAIPPAREFLAEDTLGKLTDAAKRARPSNLSGHHPK
;
A
#
# COMPACT_ATOMS: atom_id res chain seq x y z
N MET A 1 -1.72 -0.33 63.56
CA MET A 1 -2.35 -1.56 64.06
C MET A 1 -3.77 -1.66 63.52
N ARG A 2 -4.00 -2.49 62.51
CA ARG A 2 -5.27 -3.20 62.25
C ARG A 2 -5.03 -4.17 61.10
N THR A 3 -4.81 -5.39 61.51
CA THR A 3 -4.80 -6.62 60.72
C THR A 3 -6.23 -7.02 60.35
N VAL A 4 -6.49 -7.39 59.09
CA VAL A 4 -7.65 -8.19 58.70
C VAL A 4 -7.25 -9.19 57.65
N ARG A 5 -7.27 -10.39 57.99
CA ARG A 5 -7.39 -11.77 57.56
C ARG A 5 -8.07 -11.93 56.19
N MET A 6 -7.39 -12.54 55.28
CA MET A 6 -7.44 -13.91 54.76
C MET A 6 -8.82 -14.59 54.81
N SER A 7 -9.36 -14.89 53.63
CA SER A 7 -10.28 -16.02 53.44
C SER A 7 -10.04 -16.64 52.09
N VAL A 8 -9.49 -17.86 52.18
CA VAL A 8 -9.38 -18.86 51.12
C VAL A 8 -10.74 -19.55 51.00
N LEU A 9 -11.25 -19.70 49.80
CA LEU A 9 -12.34 -20.61 49.49
C LEU A 9 -11.94 -21.49 48.31
N LEU A 10 -11.61 -22.73 48.66
CA LEU A 10 -11.52 -23.90 47.79
C LEU A 10 -12.94 -24.46 47.58
N ALA A 11 -13.30 -24.77 46.35
CA ALA A 11 -14.32 -25.81 46.05
C ALA A 11 -14.11 -26.20 44.57
N SER A 12 -13.53 -27.33 44.33
CA SER A 12 -14.11 -28.67 44.07
C SER A 12 -14.53 -28.90 42.62
N LEU A 13 -13.67 -29.61 41.94
CA LEU A 13 -13.78 -30.78 41.04
C LEU A 13 -15.20 -31.22 40.67
N VAL A 14 -15.52 -31.25 39.37
CA VAL A 14 -16.38 -32.26 38.74
C VAL A 14 -15.77 -32.66 37.41
N ALA A 15 -15.36 -33.90 37.35
CA ALA A 15 -14.97 -34.61 36.15
C ALA A 15 -16.24 -34.99 35.35
N GLY A 16 -16.29 -34.68 34.08
CA GLY A 16 -17.30 -35.12 33.14
C GLY A 16 -16.65 -35.50 31.83
N ALA A 17 -16.35 -36.78 31.66
CA ALA A 17 -15.95 -37.36 30.38
C ALA A 17 -17.16 -37.42 29.46
N ALA A 18 -17.13 -36.71 28.36
CA ALA A 18 -18.03 -36.94 27.24
C ALA A 18 -17.18 -37.01 25.96
N ALA A 19 -17.01 -38.26 25.49
CA ALA A 19 -16.47 -38.53 24.16
C ALA A 19 -17.46 -38.01 23.10
N GLY A 20 -17.12 -36.91 22.41
CA GLY A 20 -17.86 -36.36 21.31
C GLY A 20 -17.02 -36.44 20.06
N LEU A 21 -17.45 -37.28 19.12
CA LEU A 21 -16.91 -37.36 17.75
C LEU A 21 -16.83 -35.97 17.13
N VAL A 22 -15.62 -35.49 16.87
CA VAL A 22 -15.40 -34.33 16.01
C VAL A 22 -15.39 -34.84 14.56
N ALA A 23 -16.55 -34.77 13.93
CA ALA A 23 -16.64 -34.87 12.48
C ALA A 23 -15.93 -33.65 11.87
N THR A 24 -14.75 -33.87 11.31
CA THR A 24 -14.06 -32.89 10.46
C THR A 24 -14.87 -32.70 9.18
N ALA A 25 -15.77 -31.72 9.20
CA ALA A 25 -16.36 -31.20 7.98
C ALA A 25 -15.27 -30.43 7.23
N VAL A 26 -14.60 -31.12 6.29
CA VAL A 26 -13.82 -30.48 5.24
C VAL A 26 -14.83 -29.73 4.37
N GLY A 27 -15.06 -28.46 4.71
CA GLY A 27 -15.84 -27.54 3.91
C GLY A 27 -15.11 -27.30 2.60
N SER A 28 -15.50 -28.03 1.55
CA SER A 28 -15.20 -27.67 0.17
C SER A 28 -15.76 -26.27 -0.06
N PHE A 29 -14.89 -25.27 -0.05
CA PHE A 29 -15.23 -23.95 -0.58
C PHE A 29 -15.49 -24.13 -2.07
N ALA A 30 -16.75 -24.28 -2.42
CA ALA A 30 -17.21 -24.21 -3.79
C ALA A 30 -16.78 -22.82 -4.31
N GLN A 31 -15.78 -22.82 -5.21
CA GLN A 31 -15.44 -21.65 -6.00
C GLN A 31 -16.69 -21.23 -6.75
N ALA A 32 -17.29 -20.11 -6.34
CA ALA A 32 -18.31 -19.44 -7.14
C ALA A 32 -17.70 -19.16 -8.52
N PRO A 33 -18.44 -19.44 -9.63
CA PRO A 33 -17.95 -19.16 -10.95
C PRO A 33 -17.64 -17.68 -11.05
N ALA A 34 -16.38 -17.35 -11.34
CA ALA A 34 -15.94 -16.01 -11.65
C ALA A 34 -16.81 -15.49 -12.79
N ARG A 35 -17.77 -14.63 -12.48
CA ARG A 35 -18.44 -13.83 -13.50
C ARG A 35 -17.30 -13.11 -14.24
N ALA A 36 -17.21 -13.37 -15.53
CA ALA A 36 -16.34 -12.69 -16.46
C ALA A 36 -16.61 -11.19 -16.35
N GLY A 37 -15.91 -10.54 -15.43
CA GLY A 37 -15.88 -9.10 -15.32
C GLY A 37 -15.23 -8.60 -16.58
N VAL A 38 -15.99 -7.87 -17.39
CA VAL A 38 -15.48 -7.16 -18.55
C VAL A 38 -14.36 -6.28 -18.03
N SER A 39 -13.13 -6.74 -18.24
CA SER A 39 -11.92 -5.99 -17.94
C SER A 39 -11.87 -4.84 -18.94
N PHE A 40 -12.49 -3.72 -18.59
CA PHE A 40 -12.17 -2.46 -19.23
C PHE A 40 -10.73 -2.10 -18.83
N GLY A 41 -9.80 -2.78 -19.50
CA GLY A 41 -8.41 -2.41 -19.47
C GLY A 41 -8.30 -0.98 -19.98
N VAL A 42 -8.13 -0.04 -19.05
CA VAL A 42 -7.62 1.27 -19.38
C VAL A 42 -6.22 1.02 -19.94
N ARG A 43 -6.13 0.84 -21.24
CA ARG A 43 -4.87 0.98 -21.98
C ARG A 43 -4.45 2.45 -21.78
N LEU A 44 -3.67 2.70 -20.75
CA LEU A 44 -2.75 3.82 -20.78
C LEU A 44 -1.90 3.54 -22.02
N MET A 45 -2.14 4.29 -23.09
CA MET A 45 -1.37 4.20 -24.32
C MET A 45 0.07 4.56 -23.99
N GLY A 46 0.86 3.55 -23.75
CA GLY A 46 2.28 3.56 -23.51
C GLY A 46 2.81 2.21 -23.95
N THR A 47 4.01 2.17 -24.45
CA THR A 47 4.80 0.98 -24.79
C THR A 47 4.45 -0.17 -23.85
N PRO A 48 4.32 -1.43 -24.31
CA PRO A 48 4.03 -2.56 -23.43
C PRO A 48 5.03 -2.56 -22.28
N GLY A 49 4.58 -2.15 -21.08
CA GLY A 49 5.43 -2.15 -19.88
C GLY A 49 5.80 -3.58 -19.53
N PRO A 50 6.90 -3.77 -18.79
CA PRO A 50 7.32 -5.08 -18.31
C PRO A 50 6.18 -5.78 -17.59
N LYS A 51 6.04 -7.10 -17.78
CA LYS A 51 4.97 -7.89 -17.18
C LYS A 51 5.06 -7.84 -15.64
N LEU A 52 3.93 -7.73 -14.94
CA LEU A 52 3.89 -7.71 -13.46
C LEU A 52 4.55 -8.95 -12.82
N ASP A 53 4.57 -10.06 -13.55
CA ASP A 53 5.24 -11.30 -13.10
C ASP A 53 6.75 -11.09 -12.93
N THR A 54 7.39 -10.34 -13.83
CA THR A 54 8.83 -10.02 -13.70
C THR A 54 9.11 -9.09 -12.52
N ALA A 55 8.13 -8.30 -12.09
CA ALA A 55 8.25 -7.43 -10.94
C ALA A 55 8.36 -8.21 -9.62
N ARG A 56 7.63 -9.32 -9.51
CA ARG A 56 7.65 -10.15 -8.30
C ARG A 56 9.01 -10.85 -8.16
N THR A 57 9.53 -11.39 -9.25
CA THR A 57 10.89 -11.97 -9.30
C THR A 57 11.94 -10.92 -8.93
N ALA A 58 11.92 -9.74 -9.57
CA ALA A 58 12.85 -8.66 -9.27
C ALA A 58 12.78 -8.18 -7.82
N ALA A 59 11.59 -8.22 -7.20
CA ALA A 59 11.43 -7.89 -5.79
C ALA A 59 12.03 -8.98 -4.88
N SER A 60 11.83 -10.27 -5.20
CA SER A 60 12.44 -11.38 -4.45
C SER A 60 13.96 -11.32 -4.50
N ASP A 61 14.53 -11.12 -5.69
CA ASP A 61 15.97 -10.94 -5.88
C ASP A 61 16.48 -9.70 -5.13
N GLY A 62 15.70 -8.62 -5.17
CA GLY A 62 15.97 -7.42 -4.41
C GLY A 62 15.99 -7.66 -2.90
N LEU A 63 15.02 -8.41 -2.36
CA LEU A 63 14.99 -8.77 -0.95
C LEU A 63 16.23 -9.56 -0.55
N ALA A 64 16.58 -10.59 -1.32
CA ALA A 64 17.79 -11.39 -1.08
C ALA A 64 19.05 -10.51 -1.10
N ARG A 65 19.17 -9.62 -2.08
CA ARG A 65 20.33 -8.73 -2.24
C ARG A 65 20.46 -7.71 -1.10
N PHE A 66 19.32 -7.16 -0.59
CA PHE A 66 19.35 -6.16 0.48
C PHE A 66 19.45 -6.77 1.88
N SER A 67 19.08 -8.03 2.07
CA SER A 67 19.05 -8.70 3.38
C SER A 67 20.36 -8.62 4.18
N PRO A 68 21.55 -8.85 3.61
CA PRO A 68 22.80 -8.70 4.35
C PRO A 68 23.02 -7.27 4.88
N ALA A 69 22.74 -6.26 4.06
CA ALA A 69 22.86 -4.87 4.47
C ALA A 69 21.84 -4.51 5.57
N ILE A 70 20.62 -5.03 5.50
CA ILE A 70 19.58 -4.83 6.52
C ILE A 70 20.01 -5.42 7.86
N LEU A 71 20.63 -6.60 7.86
CA LEU A 71 21.16 -7.21 9.08
C LEU A 71 22.27 -6.34 9.71
N THR A 72 23.17 -5.81 8.90
CA THR A 72 24.27 -4.94 9.34
C THR A 72 23.78 -3.57 9.83
N LEU A 73 22.85 -2.94 9.11
CA LEU A 73 22.33 -1.59 9.40
C LEU A 73 21.26 -1.59 10.50
N GLY A 74 20.75 -2.76 10.87
CA GLY A 74 19.74 -2.97 11.89
C GLY A 74 18.34 -3.19 11.32
N TYR A 75 17.89 -4.42 11.36
CA TYR A 75 16.60 -4.88 10.83
C TYR A 75 15.38 -4.11 11.36
N LYS A 76 15.45 -3.60 12.60
CA LYS A 76 14.37 -2.80 13.22
C LYS A 76 14.04 -1.53 12.43
N LYS A 77 15.04 -0.89 11.80
CA LYS A 77 14.84 0.29 10.95
C LYS A 77 13.98 0.01 9.72
N TYR A 78 13.97 -1.24 9.28
CA TYR A 78 13.16 -1.71 8.16
C TYR A 78 11.83 -2.35 8.60
N GLY A 79 11.51 -2.30 9.91
CA GLY A 79 10.23 -2.76 10.45
C GLY A 79 10.17 -4.23 10.83
N PHE A 80 11.29 -4.95 10.80
CA PHE A 80 11.39 -6.33 11.29
C PHE A 80 11.64 -6.37 12.80
N ALA A 81 11.03 -7.31 13.50
CA ALA A 81 11.23 -7.48 14.93
C ALA A 81 12.51 -8.27 15.25
N SER A 82 12.91 -9.18 14.34
CA SER A 82 14.09 -10.02 14.49
C SER A 82 14.77 -10.30 13.15
N ALA A 83 15.99 -10.85 13.19
CA ALA A 83 16.68 -11.36 12.01
C ALA A 83 15.92 -12.55 11.37
N ASP A 84 15.23 -13.35 12.18
CA ASP A 84 14.44 -14.48 11.69
C ASP A 84 13.21 -14.02 10.92
N GLU A 85 12.55 -12.93 11.33
CA GLU A 85 11.50 -12.32 10.52
C GLU A 85 12.01 -11.93 9.13
N LEU A 86 13.23 -11.37 9.02
CA LEU A 86 13.80 -11.02 7.73
C LEU A 86 14.08 -12.27 6.88
N ARG A 87 14.57 -13.36 7.48
CA ARG A 87 14.82 -14.63 6.76
C ARG A 87 13.53 -15.27 6.24
N ASN A 88 12.43 -15.13 6.99
CA ASN A 88 11.11 -15.66 6.63
C ASN A 88 10.23 -14.66 5.86
N ALA A 89 10.81 -13.52 5.47
CA ALA A 89 10.08 -12.50 4.74
C ALA A 89 9.80 -12.94 3.29
N THR A 90 8.62 -12.60 2.81
CA THR A 90 8.18 -12.84 1.44
C THR A 90 7.77 -11.55 0.77
N VAL A 91 7.68 -11.55 -0.56
CA VAL A 91 7.21 -10.39 -1.31
C VAL A 91 5.72 -10.51 -1.63
N GLY A 92 4.99 -9.42 -1.45
CA GLY A 92 3.57 -9.32 -1.77
C GLY A 92 3.30 -9.02 -3.25
N ALA A 93 2.05 -8.64 -3.53
CA ALA A 93 1.68 -8.22 -4.89
C ALA A 93 2.27 -6.84 -5.23
N PRO A 94 2.79 -6.64 -6.46
CA PRO A 94 3.25 -5.35 -6.92
C PRO A 94 2.11 -4.33 -6.98
N ILE A 95 2.37 -3.12 -6.47
CA ILE A 95 1.43 -2.01 -6.45
C ILE A 95 1.88 -0.99 -7.48
N ARG A 96 1.02 -0.68 -8.44
CA ARG A 96 1.26 0.38 -9.43
C ARG A 96 1.24 1.75 -8.78
N VAL A 97 2.08 2.66 -9.28
CA VAL A 97 2.16 4.03 -8.80
C VAL A 97 1.89 4.99 -9.95
N ALA A 98 1.12 6.00 -9.67
CA ALA A 98 0.95 7.17 -10.51
C ALA A 98 1.32 8.42 -9.70
N SER A 99 1.57 9.52 -10.37
CA SER A 99 1.92 10.78 -9.72
C SER A 99 1.20 11.96 -10.35
N VAL A 100 0.98 12.98 -9.54
CA VAL A 100 0.51 14.30 -9.95
C VAL A 100 1.59 15.31 -9.60
N SER A 101 2.12 16.03 -10.60
CA SER A 101 3.14 17.04 -10.37
C SER A 101 2.53 18.33 -9.82
N LEU A 102 3.29 19.09 -9.01
CA LEU A 102 2.81 20.39 -8.50
C LEU A 102 2.47 21.39 -9.60
N PRO A 103 3.30 21.59 -10.66
CA PRO A 103 2.96 22.51 -11.73
C PRO A 103 1.65 22.16 -12.43
N THR A 104 1.45 20.86 -12.73
CA THR A 104 0.23 20.38 -13.38
C THR A 104 -1.00 20.55 -12.47
N LEU A 105 -0.82 20.30 -11.16
CA LEU A 105 -1.86 20.46 -10.16
C LEU A 105 -2.22 21.95 -9.96
N ALA A 106 -1.23 22.83 -9.90
CA ALA A 106 -1.44 24.29 -9.77
C ALA A 106 -2.20 24.89 -10.97
N ALA A 107 -2.02 24.32 -12.15
CA ALA A 107 -2.74 24.72 -13.38
C ALA A 107 -4.11 24.06 -13.55
N PHE A 108 -4.51 23.18 -12.61
CA PHE A 108 -5.79 22.47 -12.69
C PHE A 108 -6.98 23.41 -12.45
N SER A 109 -8.00 23.32 -13.29
CA SER A 109 -9.25 24.04 -13.15
C SER A 109 -10.40 23.06 -12.90
N ARG A 110 -11.34 23.45 -12.05
CA ARG A 110 -12.58 22.68 -11.85
C ARG A 110 -13.29 22.47 -13.19
N GLY A 111 -13.88 21.30 -13.36
CA GLY A 111 -14.57 20.91 -14.58
C GLY A 111 -13.68 20.22 -15.62
N LYS A 112 -12.35 20.20 -15.43
CA LYS A 112 -11.44 19.36 -16.23
C LYS A 112 -11.30 17.97 -15.60
N SER A 113 -11.13 16.95 -16.45
CA SER A 113 -10.90 15.59 -15.96
C SER A 113 -9.55 15.49 -15.24
N ALA A 114 -9.59 14.96 -14.01
CA ALA A 114 -8.40 14.68 -13.23
C ALA A 114 -7.50 13.61 -13.86
N ARG A 115 -8.04 12.79 -14.76
CA ARG A 115 -7.31 11.72 -15.45
C ARG A 115 -6.10 12.26 -16.25
N SER A 116 -6.20 13.46 -16.80
CA SER A 116 -5.10 14.09 -17.51
C SER A 116 -3.94 14.51 -16.62
N LEU A 117 -4.19 14.70 -15.30
CA LEU A 117 -3.18 15.07 -14.30
C LEU A 117 -2.44 13.86 -13.77
N ILE A 118 -3.13 12.72 -13.67
CA ILE A 118 -2.61 11.50 -13.08
C ILE A 118 -1.74 10.79 -14.13
N LYS A 119 -0.43 10.92 -13.99
CA LYS A 119 0.54 10.27 -14.88
C LYS A 119 0.99 8.96 -14.27
N SER A 120 0.92 7.89 -15.06
CA SER A 120 1.51 6.61 -14.65
C SER A 120 3.00 6.80 -14.38
N SER A 121 3.46 6.22 -13.28
CA SER A 121 4.88 6.04 -13.03
C SER A 121 5.26 4.63 -13.45
N ASP A 122 6.39 4.48 -14.13
CA ASP A 122 6.88 3.16 -14.52
C ASP A 122 7.41 2.35 -13.32
N GLY A 123 7.54 2.99 -12.15
CA GLY A 123 7.95 2.35 -10.91
C GLY A 123 6.83 1.61 -10.22
N LEU A 124 7.19 0.56 -9.48
CA LEU A 124 6.30 -0.22 -8.63
C LEU A 124 6.76 -0.21 -7.18
N ILE A 125 5.80 -0.43 -6.28
CA ILE A 125 6.06 -0.67 -4.86
C ILE A 125 5.64 -2.11 -4.57
N VAL A 126 6.54 -2.91 -3.99
CA VAL A 126 6.25 -4.30 -3.62
C VAL A 126 6.38 -4.44 -2.11
N PRO A 127 5.30 -4.71 -1.38
CA PRO A 127 5.35 -4.91 0.06
C PRO A 127 6.19 -6.14 0.41
N VAL A 128 6.99 -6.05 1.47
CA VAL A 128 7.66 -7.17 2.11
C VAL A 128 6.83 -7.61 3.29
N LEU A 129 6.47 -8.87 3.34
CA LEU A 129 5.51 -9.45 4.29
C LEU A 129 6.19 -10.47 5.20
N VAL A 130 5.75 -10.53 6.45
CA VAL A 130 6.07 -11.60 7.42
C VAL A 130 4.76 -12.08 8.01
N GLY A 131 4.41 -13.35 7.81
CA GLY A 131 3.13 -13.88 8.25
C GLY A 131 1.91 -13.11 7.69
N GLY A 132 2.02 -12.61 6.45
CA GLY A 132 0.98 -11.78 5.80
C GLY A 132 0.99 -10.30 6.23
N ALA A 133 1.72 -9.92 7.27
CA ALA A 133 1.79 -8.54 7.74
C ALA A 133 2.91 -7.76 7.04
N ALA A 134 2.59 -6.58 6.53
CA ALA A 134 3.57 -5.72 5.87
C ALA A 134 4.62 -5.18 6.86
N ARG A 135 5.91 -5.30 6.49
CA ARG A 135 7.05 -4.77 7.23
C ARG A 135 7.62 -3.51 6.57
N CYS A 136 8.00 -3.61 5.33
CA CYS A 136 8.53 -2.51 4.52
C CYS A 136 8.16 -2.74 3.05
N ALA A 137 8.73 -1.96 2.14
CA ALA A 137 8.53 -2.13 0.72
C ALA A 137 9.85 -2.12 -0.05
N ILE A 138 9.87 -2.85 -1.16
CA ILE A 138 10.89 -2.77 -2.20
C ILE A 138 10.38 -1.85 -3.30
N PHE A 139 11.23 -0.94 -3.73
CA PHE A 139 10.96 -0.01 -4.83
C PHE A 139 11.59 -0.57 -6.09
N LEU A 140 10.77 -0.72 -7.13
CA LEU A 140 11.19 -1.21 -8.42
C LEU A 140 11.15 -0.09 -9.46
N LYS A 141 12.13 -0.12 -10.38
CA LYS A 141 12.12 0.68 -11.61
C LYS A 141 12.24 -0.23 -12.81
N PRO A 142 11.70 0.16 -13.99
CA PRO A 142 11.95 -0.56 -15.21
C PRO A 142 13.45 -0.70 -15.50
N ALA A 143 13.86 -1.86 -15.97
CA ALA A 143 15.22 -2.17 -16.38
C ALA A 143 15.18 -3.20 -17.51
N GLY A 144 15.57 -2.77 -18.72
CA GLY A 144 15.42 -3.61 -19.90
C GLY A 144 13.97 -4.07 -20.11
N TRP A 145 13.77 -5.36 -20.26
CA TRP A 145 12.45 -5.98 -20.45
C TRP A 145 11.72 -6.32 -19.15
N GLY A 146 12.26 -5.92 -18.00
CA GLY A 146 11.72 -6.24 -16.67
C GLY A 146 11.83 -5.09 -15.70
N TYR A 147 12.07 -5.45 -14.45
CA TYR A 147 12.25 -4.52 -13.33
C TYR A 147 13.56 -4.80 -12.60
N SER A 148 14.07 -3.76 -11.93
CA SER A 148 15.19 -3.86 -10.98
C SER A 148 14.79 -3.24 -9.66
N ALA A 149 15.17 -3.87 -8.55
CA ALA A 149 15.01 -3.32 -7.23
C ALA A 149 16.05 -2.22 -6.99
N VAL A 150 15.59 -1.00 -6.70
CA VAL A 150 16.43 0.18 -6.51
C VAL A 150 16.51 0.64 -5.06
N GLY A 151 15.72 0.04 -4.17
CA GLY A 151 15.75 0.35 -2.76
C GLY A 151 14.75 -0.46 -1.95
N ILE A 152 14.91 -0.42 -0.63
CA ILE A 152 14.00 -1.04 0.34
C ILE A 152 13.83 -0.11 1.54
N GLY A 153 12.64 -0.07 2.13
CA GLY A 153 12.39 0.76 3.32
C GLY A 153 10.95 1.21 3.51
N GLN A 154 10.76 2.35 4.14
CA GLN A 154 9.49 3.02 4.44
C GLN A 154 8.48 2.13 5.22
N PRO A 155 8.87 1.53 6.38
CA PRO A 155 8.01 0.56 7.07
C PRO A 155 6.66 1.15 7.50
N ALA A 156 6.65 2.34 8.09
CA ALA A 156 5.41 2.99 8.54
C ALA A 156 4.46 3.30 7.38
N THR A 157 4.99 3.89 6.30
CA THR A 157 4.21 4.23 5.10
C THR A 157 3.68 2.97 4.41
N THR A 158 4.48 1.90 4.33
CA THR A 158 4.06 0.65 3.71
C THR A 158 2.88 0.01 4.45
N LYS A 159 2.93 -0.02 5.78
CA LYS A 159 1.81 -0.53 6.60
C LYS A 159 0.51 0.25 6.34
N LEU A 160 0.60 1.58 6.26
CA LEU A 160 -0.56 2.42 5.95
C LEU A 160 -1.10 2.18 4.54
N ILE A 161 -0.21 2.05 3.55
CA ILE A 161 -0.59 1.75 2.16
C ILE A 161 -1.30 0.41 2.06
N VAL A 162 -0.71 -0.66 2.61
CA VAL A 162 -1.30 -2.01 2.54
C VAL A 162 -2.64 -2.06 3.25
N LYS A 163 -2.75 -1.43 4.42
CA LYS A 163 -4.03 -1.31 5.12
C LYS A 163 -5.07 -0.56 4.29
N ALA A 164 -4.74 0.60 3.74
CA ALA A 164 -5.67 1.39 2.94
C ALA A 164 -6.13 0.65 1.67
N LEU A 165 -5.22 -0.09 1.00
CA LEU A 165 -5.59 -0.94 -0.13
C LEU A 165 -6.57 -2.04 0.26
N SER A 166 -6.34 -2.70 1.39
CA SER A 166 -7.24 -3.74 1.91
C SER A 166 -8.61 -3.17 2.30
N ASP A 167 -8.63 -2.04 2.99
CA ASP A 167 -9.87 -1.38 3.42
C ASP A 167 -10.72 -0.95 2.20
N VAL A 168 -10.09 -0.32 1.18
CA VAL A 168 -10.78 0.09 -0.05
C VAL A 168 -11.26 -1.12 -0.84
N ALA A 169 -10.45 -2.17 -0.93
CA ALA A 169 -10.82 -3.40 -1.62
C ALA A 169 -12.04 -4.08 -0.98
N ALA A 170 -12.04 -4.19 0.34
CA ALA A 170 -13.15 -4.77 1.11
C ALA A 170 -14.43 -3.93 1.00
N ALA A 171 -14.34 -2.61 1.19
CA ALA A 171 -15.49 -1.72 1.14
C ALA A 171 -16.16 -1.68 -0.24
N ASN A 172 -15.43 -1.94 -1.32
CA ASN A 172 -15.93 -1.86 -2.68
C ASN A 172 -16.05 -3.23 -3.39
N GLN A 173 -15.78 -4.33 -2.68
CA GLN A 173 -15.81 -5.69 -3.22
C GLN A 173 -14.95 -5.86 -4.50
N VAL A 174 -13.79 -5.20 -4.51
CA VAL A 174 -12.83 -5.28 -5.62
C VAL A 174 -11.54 -5.96 -5.17
N THR A 175 -10.74 -6.41 -6.12
CA THR A 175 -9.41 -6.96 -5.81
C THR A 175 -8.39 -5.84 -5.60
N THR A 176 -7.42 -6.05 -4.73
CA THR A 176 -6.32 -5.09 -4.54
C THR A 176 -5.50 -4.87 -5.83
N ALA A 177 -5.50 -5.84 -6.75
CA ALA A 177 -4.83 -5.73 -8.05
C ALA A 177 -5.45 -4.66 -8.98
N SER A 178 -6.74 -4.32 -8.78
CA SER A 178 -7.42 -3.27 -9.53
C SER A 178 -7.12 -1.86 -8.99
N LEU A 179 -6.49 -1.77 -7.81
CA LEU A 179 -6.15 -0.53 -7.15
C LEU A 179 -4.72 -0.09 -7.52
N TYR A 180 -4.46 1.19 -7.38
CA TYR A 180 -3.13 1.76 -7.56
C TYR A 180 -2.92 2.96 -6.64
N LEU A 181 -1.68 3.41 -6.51
CA LEU A 181 -1.39 4.60 -5.70
C LEU A 181 -1.28 5.82 -6.60
N VAL A 182 -1.83 6.95 -6.11
CA VAL A 182 -1.58 8.26 -6.67
C VAL A 182 -0.80 9.08 -5.65
N LYS A 183 0.40 9.51 -6.01
CA LYS A 183 1.27 10.34 -5.17
C LYS A 183 1.24 11.79 -5.66
N VAL A 184 1.21 12.71 -4.71
CA VAL A 184 1.46 14.14 -4.93
C VAL A 184 2.71 14.51 -4.13
N PRO A 185 3.92 14.24 -4.68
CA PRO A 185 5.17 14.28 -3.89
C PRO A 185 5.42 15.63 -3.24
N GLY A 186 5.17 16.71 -3.95
CA GLY A 186 5.39 18.06 -3.43
C GLY A 186 4.44 18.49 -2.31
N LEU A 187 3.36 17.73 -2.06
CA LEU A 187 2.46 17.91 -0.91
C LEU A 187 2.56 16.76 0.09
N PHE A 188 3.46 15.80 -0.13
CA PHE A 188 3.64 14.59 0.69
C PHE A 188 2.35 13.77 0.86
N LEU A 189 1.46 13.81 -0.12
CA LEU A 189 0.20 13.07 -0.12
C LEU A 189 0.30 11.78 -0.92
N THR A 190 -0.38 10.75 -0.42
CA THR A 190 -0.55 9.47 -1.11
C THR A 190 -2.00 9.05 -0.98
N PHE A 191 -2.59 8.65 -2.09
CA PHE A 191 -3.95 8.15 -2.18
C PHE A 191 -3.94 6.73 -2.73
N VAL A 192 -4.89 5.90 -2.27
CA VAL A 192 -5.35 4.72 -3.02
C VAL A 192 -6.33 5.21 -4.06
N ALA A 193 -6.15 4.78 -5.28
CA ALA A 193 -6.99 5.14 -6.41
C ALA A 193 -7.69 3.90 -6.97
N ARG A 194 -8.96 4.08 -7.36
CA ARG A 194 -9.83 3.10 -8.01
C ARG A 194 -10.51 3.73 -9.21
N GLN A 195 -10.62 2.96 -10.30
CA GLN A 195 -11.47 3.35 -11.42
C GLN A 195 -12.91 2.90 -11.17
N ASN A 196 -13.85 3.78 -11.42
CA ASN A 196 -15.28 3.52 -11.37
C ASN A 196 -15.92 4.06 -12.66
N GLY A 197 -15.95 3.22 -13.69
CA GLY A 197 -16.30 3.65 -15.04
C GLY A 197 -15.33 4.73 -15.54
N PRO A 198 -15.85 5.90 -15.98
CA PRO A 198 -15.01 7.01 -16.45
C PRO A 198 -14.33 7.78 -15.30
N GLN A 199 -14.79 7.61 -14.07
CA GLN A 199 -14.36 8.37 -12.90
C GLN A 199 -13.20 7.69 -12.20
N THR A 200 -12.31 8.49 -11.63
CA THR A 200 -11.28 8.04 -10.68
C THR A 200 -11.67 8.46 -9.28
N LEU A 201 -11.71 7.52 -8.37
CA LEU A 201 -11.95 7.74 -6.94
C LEU A 201 -10.63 7.67 -6.18
N LEU A 202 -10.45 8.58 -5.22
CA LEU A 202 -9.24 8.69 -4.40
C LEU A 202 -9.60 8.57 -2.91
N THR A 203 -8.84 7.73 -2.21
CA THR A 203 -8.90 7.59 -0.74
C THR A 203 -7.55 7.97 -0.15
N LEU A 204 -7.53 8.93 0.78
CA LEU A 204 -6.29 9.37 1.41
C LEU A 204 -5.71 8.28 2.32
N VAL A 205 -4.45 7.94 2.12
CA VAL A 205 -3.73 6.92 2.90
C VAL A 205 -3.33 7.42 4.29
N SER A 206 -3.09 8.72 4.45
CA SER A 206 -2.68 9.31 5.73
C SER A 206 -3.78 9.25 6.79
N ARG A 207 -3.40 9.08 8.05
CA ARG A 207 -4.32 9.21 9.19
C ARG A 207 -4.62 10.67 9.56
N LYS A 208 -3.73 11.60 9.20
CA LYS A 208 -3.92 13.03 9.48
C LYS A 208 -4.57 13.67 8.27
N THR A 209 -5.64 14.42 8.52
CA THR A 209 -6.26 15.27 7.51
C THR A 209 -5.34 16.42 7.18
N ALA A 210 -4.71 16.37 6.02
CA ALA A 210 -4.12 17.55 5.42
C ALA A 210 -5.14 18.11 4.41
N PHE A 211 -5.27 19.39 4.34
CA PHE A 211 -6.11 20.06 3.33
C PHE A 211 -7.62 19.71 3.41
N ALA A 212 -8.14 19.44 4.61
CA ALA A 212 -9.55 19.08 4.85
C ALA A 212 -10.05 17.87 4.02
N ILE A 213 -9.16 16.94 3.68
CA ILE A 213 -9.50 15.67 3.04
C ILE A 213 -9.58 14.59 4.12
N PRO A 214 -10.78 14.07 4.45
CA PRO A 214 -10.92 13.03 5.45
C PRO A 214 -10.23 11.74 4.99
N PRO A 215 -9.51 11.04 5.89
CA PRO A 215 -8.96 9.72 5.59
C PRO A 215 -10.07 8.67 5.47
N ALA A 216 -9.76 7.53 4.85
CA ALA A 216 -10.63 6.36 4.73
C ALA A 216 -11.99 6.61 4.05
N ARG A 217 -12.16 7.73 3.36
CA ARG A 217 -13.34 8.05 2.56
C ARG A 217 -12.95 8.26 1.11
N GLU A 218 -13.75 7.73 0.19
CA GLU A 218 -13.58 7.93 -1.24
C GLU A 218 -14.18 9.26 -1.70
N PHE A 219 -13.47 9.94 -2.58
CA PHE A 219 -13.90 11.17 -3.24
C PHE A 219 -13.54 11.11 -4.72
N LEU A 220 -14.29 11.83 -5.54
CA LEU A 220 -13.91 12.06 -6.93
C LEU A 220 -12.52 12.71 -7.00
N ALA A 221 -11.70 12.24 -7.94
CA ALA A 221 -10.35 12.78 -8.12
C ALA A 221 -10.38 14.26 -8.48
N GLU A 222 -11.37 14.69 -9.27
CA GLU A 222 -11.60 16.07 -9.64
C GLU A 222 -11.80 16.98 -8.41
N ASP A 223 -12.65 16.54 -7.47
CA ASP A 223 -12.92 17.30 -6.25
C ASP A 223 -11.71 17.32 -5.31
N THR A 224 -11.06 16.17 -5.17
CA THR A 224 -9.89 16.02 -4.30
C THR A 224 -8.73 16.88 -4.81
N LEU A 225 -8.39 16.75 -6.09
CA LEU A 225 -7.28 17.49 -6.69
C LEU A 225 -7.62 18.99 -6.80
N GLY A 226 -8.89 19.32 -7.03
CA GLY A 226 -9.36 20.72 -7.01
C GLY A 226 -9.13 21.42 -5.67
N LYS A 227 -9.32 20.72 -4.53
CA LYS A 227 -9.02 21.27 -3.19
C LYS A 227 -7.52 21.48 -2.96
N LEU A 228 -6.66 20.74 -3.66
CA LEU A 228 -5.21 20.84 -3.53
C LEU A 228 -4.57 21.90 -4.41
N THR A 229 -5.32 22.48 -5.37
CA THR A 229 -4.79 23.45 -6.34
C THR A 229 -4.16 24.66 -5.67
N ASP A 230 -4.80 25.24 -4.65
CA ASP A 230 -4.27 26.41 -3.96
C ASP A 230 -3.04 26.09 -3.11
N ALA A 231 -3.01 24.89 -2.54
CA ALA A 231 -1.81 24.40 -1.86
C ALA A 231 -0.64 24.21 -2.83
N ALA A 232 -0.91 23.67 -4.03
CA ALA A 232 0.08 23.49 -5.06
C ALA A 232 0.65 24.82 -5.58
N LYS A 233 -0.20 25.87 -5.70
CA LYS A 233 0.25 27.23 -6.07
C LYS A 233 1.16 27.85 -5.02
N ARG A 234 0.91 27.59 -3.73
CA ARG A 234 1.71 28.11 -2.61
C ARG A 234 2.99 27.31 -2.35
N ALA A 235 2.97 26.03 -2.67
CA ALA A 235 4.15 25.20 -2.56
C ALA A 235 5.16 25.69 -3.58
N ARG A 236 6.14 26.49 -3.13
CA ARG A 236 7.25 26.91 -3.99
C ARG A 236 7.88 25.66 -4.59
N PRO A 237 8.15 25.62 -5.90
CA PRO A 237 9.04 24.62 -6.44
C PRO A 237 10.33 24.73 -5.61
N SER A 238 10.73 23.66 -4.94
CA SER A 238 12.04 23.59 -4.32
C SER A 238 13.02 23.89 -5.46
N ASN A 239 13.63 25.08 -5.40
CA ASN A 239 14.69 25.49 -6.30
C ASN A 239 15.85 24.51 -6.10
N LEU A 240 15.78 23.39 -6.79
CA LEU A 240 16.92 22.52 -7.07
C LEU A 240 17.80 23.19 -8.16
N SER A 241 17.91 24.50 -8.13
CA SER A 241 19.01 25.21 -8.79
C SER A 241 20.19 25.09 -7.83
N GLY A 242 20.94 24.01 -8.04
CA GLY A 242 22.24 23.85 -7.41
C GLY A 242 23.07 25.10 -7.58
N HIS A 243 23.31 25.79 -6.49
CA HIS A 243 24.51 26.59 -6.37
C HIS A 243 25.68 25.59 -6.40
N HIS A 244 26.28 25.39 -7.57
CA HIS A 244 27.67 24.99 -7.65
C HIS A 244 28.47 26.21 -7.21
N PRO A 245 29.14 26.21 -6.04
CA PRO A 245 30.19 27.17 -5.77
C PRO A 245 31.32 26.88 -6.79
N LYS A 246 31.70 27.94 -7.49
CA LYS A 246 32.93 27.96 -8.30
C LYS A 246 34.16 27.82 -7.41
#